data_da9b5d446b03b8ea0ee9303a8a77978d
#
_entry.id   da9b5d446b03b8ea0ee9303a8a77978d
#
_cell.length_a   1.000
_cell.length_b   1.000
_cell.length_c   1.000
_cell.angle_alpha   90.00
_cell.angle_beta   90.00
_cell.angle_gamma   90.00
#
_symmetry.space_group_name_H-M   'P 1'
#
loop_
_entity.id
_entity.type
_entity.pdbx_description
1 polymer ?
#
loop_
_entity_poly.entity_id
_entity_poly.type
_entity_poly.pdbx_seq_one_letter_code
_entity_poly.pdbx_strand_id
1 'polypeptide(L)'
;MKNIKKVIVTGGYGFIGSNLVKYLLKKNYFVINIDKLAYSANLYNLKDLKSNKYIFYKADINNKAFFSKILKKYNPSFVFNLAAETHVDRSIDSPEPFINTNINGVFNVLESMRFYKKKTNKKIKLIHISTDEVYGDLTQNKKRANESFPYKPSSPYAASKASADHLIKSYVRTYNFPAIISNCSNNYGPNQFPEKLIPKIISNIIKNKPIPIYAKGLNCREWIHVDDHCRALEILATKGKVGHSYNIGTNKSLTNIALTKLIIKKVKKKIKYVGKRVKIIYVKDRPGHDFRYAIDSKKIQRELKWRSLIKLNKGITETINWYFNNMEYFKSISSKKYLGKLKRKI
;
A
#
# COMPACT_ATOMS: atom_id res chain seq x y z
N MET A 1 -14.33 16.66 -27.54
CA MET A 1 -13.74 15.46 -26.87
C MET A 1 -13.34 15.83 -25.44
N LYS A 2 -13.77 15.10 -24.40
CA LYS A 2 -13.33 15.35 -23.02
C LYS A 2 -11.81 15.17 -22.93
N ASN A 3 -11.12 16.21 -22.48
CA ASN A 3 -9.66 16.19 -22.36
C ASN A 3 -9.21 15.07 -21.39
N ILE A 4 -8.48 14.08 -21.88
CA ILE A 4 -8.05 12.91 -21.08
C ILE A 4 -7.07 13.38 -20.00
N LYS A 5 -7.42 13.21 -18.73
CA LYS A 5 -6.55 13.57 -17.62
C LYS A 5 -5.34 12.64 -17.56
N LYS A 6 -4.14 13.22 -17.54
CA LYS A 6 -2.88 12.50 -17.36
C LYS A 6 -2.54 12.43 -15.87
N VAL A 7 -2.06 11.27 -15.42
CA VAL A 7 -1.69 11.06 -14.02
C VAL A 7 -0.37 10.30 -13.91
N ILE A 8 0.42 10.62 -12.91
CA ILE A 8 1.60 9.84 -12.55
C ILE A 8 1.24 8.90 -11.40
N VAL A 9 1.65 7.64 -11.51
CA VAL A 9 1.63 6.64 -10.43
C VAL A 9 3.06 6.22 -10.17
N THR A 10 3.60 6.48 -8.98
CA THR A 10 4.90 5.96 -8.58
C THR A 10 4.72 4.62 -7.85
N GLY A 11 5.63 3.67 -8.05
CA GLY A 11 5.48 2.33 -7.47
C GLY A 11 4.37 1.49 -8.13
N GLY A 12 4.10 1.71 -9.44
CA GLY A 12 2.98 1.09 -10.14
C GLY A 12 3.14 -0.39 -10.44
N TYR A 13 4.32 -0.99 -10.26
CA TYR A 13 4.51 -2.44 -10.29
C TYR A 13 4.42 -3.12 -8.93
N GLY A 14 4.25 -2.33 -7.84
CA GLY A 14 3.90 -2.82 -6.52
C GLY A 14 2.45 -3.32 -6.45
N PHE A 15 2.05 -3.84 -5.28
CA PHE A 15 0.71 -4.37 -5.03
C PHE A 15 -0.41 -3.34 -5.26
N ILE A 16 -0.44 -2.28 -4.45
CA ILE A 16 -1.50 -1.26 -4.55
C ILE A 16 -1.37 -0.50 -5.86
N GLY A 17 -0.12 -0.16 -6.27
CA GLY A 17 0.15 0.60 -7.48
C GLY A 17 -0.37 -0.07 -8.75
N SER A 18 -0.16 -1.38 -8.92
CA SER A 18 -0.63 -2.11 -10.10
C SER A 18 -2.16 -2.19 -10.19
N ASN A 19 -2.84 -2.35 -9.05
CA ASN A 19 -4.29 -2.30 -9.00
C ASN A 19 -4.80 -0.89 -9.29
N LEU A 20 -4.13 0.16 -8.78
CA LEU A 20 -4.49 1.55 -9.08
C LEU A 20 -4.28 1.90 -10.55
N VAL A 21 -3.17 1.45 -11.18
CA VAL A 21 -2.93 1.62 -12.63
C VAL A 21 -4.10 1.04 -13.43
N LYS A 22 -4.47 -0.22 -13.16
CA LYS A 22 -5.61 -0.88 -13.83
C LYS A 22 -6.93 -0.13 -13.60
N TYR A 23 -7.16 0.32 -12.37
CA TYR A 23 -8.36 1.08 -12.01
C TYR A 23 -8.44 2.42 -12.75
N LEU A 24 -7.36 3.19 -12.79
CA LEU A 24 -7.31 4.50 -13.44
C LEU A 24 -7.48 4.40 -14.96
N LEU A 25 -6.90 3.37 -15.59
CA LEU A 25 -7.10 3.10 -17.01
C LEU A 25 -8.57 2.78 -17.33
N LYS A 26 -9.26 1.98 -16.50
CA LYS A 26 -10.71 1.73 -16.61
C LYS A 26 -11.54 3.01 -16.44
N LYS A 27 -11.02 4.01 -15.69
CA LYS A 27 -11.62 5.34 -15.52
C LYS A 27 -11.20 6.34 -16.61
N ASN A 28 -10.58 5.86 -17.68
CA ASN A 28 -10.18 6.67 -18.84
C ASN A 28 -9.08 7.72 -18.56
N TYR A 29 -8.21 7.49 -17.56
CA TYR A 29 -7.00 8.28 -17.37
C TYR A 29 -5.88 7.84 -18.31
N PHE A 30 -4.98 8.75 -18.68
CA PHE A 30 -3.67 8.42 -19.22
C PHE A 30 -2.69 8.25 -18.07
N VAL A 31 -2.12 7.06 -17.89
CA VAL A 31 -1.32 6.70 -16.74
C VAL A 31 0.16 6.64 -17.09
N ILE A 32 0.97 7.46 -16.43
CA ILE A 32 2.42 7.43 -16.46
C ILE A 32 2.90 6.69 -15.21
N ASN A 33 3.35 5.47 -15.37
CA ASN A 33 3.89 4.64 -14.28
C ASN A 33 5.40 4.86 -14.15
N ILE A 34 5.86 5.20 -12.94
CA ILE A 34 7.29 5.33 -12.61
C ILE A 34 7.59 4.33 -11.50
N ASP A 35 8.48 3.37 -11.76
CA ASP A 35 8.85 2.34 -10.79
C ASP A 35 10.32 1.95 -10.97
N LYS A 36 11.08 1.85 -9.87
CA LYS A 36 12.48 1.41 -9.91
C LYS A 36 12.62 -0.11 -10.01
N LEU A 37 11.51 -0.85 -9.92
CA LEU A 37 11.46 -2.31 -9.89
C LEU A 37 12.23 -2.89 -8.69
N ALA A 38 11.94 -2.36 -7.48
CA ALA A 38 12.47 -2.89 -6.23
C ALA A 38 12.03 -4.35 -6.01
N TYR A 39 12.51 -4.98 -4.93
CA TYR A 39 12.31 -6.41 -4.68
C TYR A 39 10.83 -6.86 -4.66
N SER A 40 9.92 -6.02 -4.21
CA SER A 40 8.48 -6.32 -4.12
C SER A 40 7.69 -5.94 -5.38
N ALA A 41 8.31 -5.24 -6.33
CA ALA A 41 7.73 -4.98 -7.64
C ALA A 41 7.72 -6.26 -8.49
N ASN A 42 6.62 -6.48 -9.22
CA ASN A 42 6.50 -7.65 -10.08
C ASN A 42 5.90 -7.27 -11.44
N LEU A 43 6.66 -7.51 -12.51
CA LEU A 43 6.20 -7.24 -13.89
C LEU A 43 4.95 -8.05 -14.25
N TYR A 44 4.76 -9.22 -13.62
CA TYR A 44 3.55 -10.02 -13.77
C TYR A 44 2.26 -9.26 -13.44
N ASN A 45 2.33 -8.29 -12.52
CA ASN A 45 1.17 -7.53 -12.07
C ASN A 45 0.46 -6.78 -13.21
N LEU A 46 1.19 -6.40 -14.25
CA LEU A 46 0.69 -5.66 -15.40
C LEU A 46 1.00 -6.35 -16.75
N LYS A 47 1.32 -7.66 -16.75
CA LYS A 47 1.73 -8.42 -17.95
C LYS A 47 0.71 -8.37 -19.10
N ASP A 48 -0.57 -8.40 -18.75
CA ASP A 48 -1.68 -8.44 -19.72
C ASP A 48 -2.21 -7.05 -20.07
N LEU A 49 -1.52 -5.99 -19.59
CA LEU A 49 -1.97 -4.63 -19.81
C LEU A 49 -1.63 -4.16 -21.23
N LYS A 50 -2.63 -4.08 -22.08
CA LYS A 50 -2.54 -3.48 -23.42
C LYS A 50 -3.39 -2.21 -23.45
N SER A 51 -2.74 -1.04 -23.50
CA SER A 51 -3.43 0.24 -23.55
C SER A 51 -2.53 1.34 -24.13
N ASN A 52 -3.03 2.10 -25.09
CA ASN A 52 -2.38 3.30 -25.62
C ASN A 52 -2.42 4.49 -24.64
N LYS A 53 -3.10 4.33 -23.49
CA LYS A 53 -3.17 5.33 -22.41
C LYS A 53 -2.24 4.97 -21.25
N TYR A 54 -1.27 4.08 -21.46
CA TYR A 54 -0.32 3.66 -20.45
C TYR A 54 1.12 3.78 -20.97
N ILE A 55 1.97 4.33 -20.12
CA ILE A 55 3.41 4.35 -20.37
C ILE A 55 4.17 4.04 -19.09
N PHE A 56 5.24 3.27 -19.20
CA PHE A 56 6.12 2.90 -18.10
C PHE A 56 7.50 3.52 -18.24
N TYR A 57 8.01 4.01 -17.12
CA TYR A 57 9.40 4.43 -16.97
C TYR A 57 10.06 3.72 -15.79
N LYS A 58 11.15 3.00 -16.06
CA LYS A 58 12.00 2.44 -15.00
C LYS A 58 12.88 3.54 -14.44
N ALA A 59 12.49 4.08 -13.28
CA ALA A 59 13.25 5.14 -12.60
C ALA A 59 12.95 5.15 -11.10
N ASP A 60 13.91 5.66 -10.32
CA ASP A 60 13.75 5.92 -8.89
C ASP A 60 13.19 7.34 -8.67
N ILE A 61 12.27 7.50 -7.72
CA ILE A 61 11.75 8.81 -7.29
C ILE A 61 12.84 9.71 -6.70
N ASN A 62 13.98 9.15 -6.30
CA ASN A 62 15.17 9.90 -5.91
C ASN A 62 15.85 10.62 -7.09
N ASN A 63 15.57 10.24 -8.31
CA ASN A 63 16.07 10.96 -9.49
C ASN A 63 15.21 12.20 -9.77
N LYS A 64 15.51 13.29 -9.06
CA LYS A 64 14.80 14.57 -9.16
C LYS A 64 14.80 15.13 -10.58
N ALA A 65 15.91 15.01 -11.31
CA ALA A 65 16.03 15.51 -12.68
C ALA A 65 15.07 14.76 -13.61
N PHE A 66 15.04 13.43 -13.53
CA PHE A 66 14.12 12.59 -14.29
C PHE A 66 12.66 12.92 -13.97
N PHE A 67 12.31 12.99 -12.68
CA PHE A 67 10.94 13.29 -12.26
C PHE A 67 10.46 14.66 -12.78
N SER A 68 11.35 15.67 -12.72
CA SER A 68 11.09 17.02 -13.26
C SER A 68 10.89 17.00 -14.78
N LYS A 69 11.65 16.18 -15.51
CA LYS A 69 11.48 15.98 -16.97
C LYS A 69 10.09 15.39 -17.29
N ILE A 70 9.66 14.40 -16.51
CA ILE A 70 8.34 13.77 -16.70
C ILE A 70 7.19 14.75 -16.40
N LEU A 71 7.29 15.56 -15.35
CA LEU A 71 6.30 16.61 -15.05
C LEU A 71 6.15 17.58 -16.22
N LYS A 72 7.27 18.05 -16.81
CA LYS A 72 7.26 18.95 -17.98
C LYS A 72 6.64 18.28 -19.21
N LYS A 73 7.06 17.05 -19.51
CA LYS A 73 6.61 16.32 -20.71
C LYS A 73 5.11 16.04 -20.70
N TYR A 74 4.53 15.65 -19.56
CA TYR A 74 3.15 15.16 -19.51
C TYR A 74 2.16 16.14 -18.91
N ASN A 75 2.60 17.11 -18.13
CA ASN A 75 1.73 18.06 -17.40
C ASN A 75 0.56 17.34 -16.71
N PRO A 76 0.82 16.42 -15.75
CA PRO A 76 -0.22 15.60 -15.15
C PRO A 76 -1.15 16.43 -14.26
N SER A 77 -2.41 15.98 -14.12
CA SER A 77 -3.36 16.56 -13.17
C SER A 77 -3.10 16.10 -11.73
N PHE A 78 -2.64 14.85 -11.58
CA PHE A 78 -2.42 14.21 -10.28
C PHE A 78 -1.12 13.40 -10.28
N VAL A 79 -0.48 13.35 -9.10
CA VAL A 79 0.60 12.43 -8.79
C VAL A 79 0.12 11.55 -7.62
N PHE A 80 0.02 10.23 -7.84
CA PHE A 80 -0.21 9.24 -6.80
C PHE A 80 1.15 8.68 -6.38
N ASN A 81 1.60 9.03 -5.17
CA ASN A 81 2.90 8.60 -4.68
C ASN A 81 2.77 7.35 -3.80
N LEU A 82 2.93 6.18 -4.45
CA LEU A 82 2.90 4.86 -3.80
C LEU A 82 4.31 4.23 -3.68
N ALA A 83 5.33 4.82 -4.30
CA ALA A 83 6.69 4.32 -4.19
C ALA A 83 7.15 4.39 -2.73
N ALA A 84 7.42 3.23 -2.12
CA ALA A 84 7.84 3.10 -0.75
C ALA A 84 8.47 1.73 -0.47
N GLU A 85 9.41 1.67 0.46
CA GLU A 85 9.75 0.44 1.16
C GLU A 85 8.71 0.18 2.25
N THR A 86 8.16 -1.07 2.35
CA THR A 86 6.92 -1.32 3.12
C THR A 86 6.96 -2.51 4.06
N HIS A 87 8.09 -3.21 4.18
CA HIS A 87 8.17 -4.42 5.02
C HIS A 87 8.78 -4.09 6.37
N VAL A 88 7.95 -4.12 7.44
CA VAL A 88 8.37 -3.74 8.79
C VAL A 88 9.61 -4.51 9.25
N ASP A 89 9.64 -5.86 9.12
CA ASP A 89 10.79 -6.65 9.56
C ASP A 89 12.10 -6.23 8.83
N ARG A 90 12.00 -5.87 7.53
CA ARG A 90 13.14 -5.33 6.78
C ARG A 90 13.58 -3.97 7.30
N SER A 91 12.65 -3.15 7.76
CA SER A 91 13.00 -1.86 8.34
C SER A 91 13.74 -1.98 9.68
N ILE A 92 13.46 -3.05 10.42
CA ILE A 92 14.15 -3.35 11.69
C ILE A 92 15.57 -3.85 11.41
N ASP A 93 15.75 -4.70 10.37
CA ASP A 93 17.07 -5.24 10.03
C ASP A 93 17.95 -4.23 9.28
N SER A 94 17.36 -3.37 8.45
CA SER A 94 18.06 -2.40 7.59
C SER A 94 17.16 -1.18 7.34
N PRO A 95 17.21 -0.13 8.18
CA PRO A 95 16.35 1.04 8.07
C PRO A 95 16.73 1.98 6.94
N GLU A 96 17.98 2.02 6.49
CA GLU A 96 18.49 2.96 5.48
C GLU A 96 17.68 3.00 4.18
N PRO A 97 17.29 1.88 3.53
CA PRO A 97 16.44 1.93 2.33
C PRO A 97 15.09 2.61 2.56
N PHE A 98 14.57 2.56 3.81
CA PHE A 98 13.31 3.21 4.18
C PHE A 98 13.48 4.73 4.29
N ILE A 99 14.56 5.19 4.89
CA ILE A 99 14.91 6.63 4.93
C ILE A 99 15.08 7.14 3.50
N ASN A 100 15.89 6.46 2.69
CA ASN A 100 16.17 6.87 1.32
C ASN A 100 14.93 6.90 0.44
N THR A 101 14.06 5.90 0.49
CA THR A 101 12.89 5.85 -0.39
C THR A 101 11.72 6.65 0.19
N ASN A 102 11.40 6.48 1.49
CA ASN A 102 10.17 7.02 2.05
C ASN A 102 10.31 8.48 2.49
N ILE A 103 11.52 8.97 2.79
CA ILE A 103 11.75 10.37 3.19
C ILE A 103 12.40 11.14 2.04
N ASN A 104 13.62 10.77 1.64
CA ASN A 104 14.35 11.50 0.59
C ASN A 104 13.62 11.43 -0.76
N GLY A 105 13.04 10.26 -1.11
CA GLY A 105 12.24 10.13 -2.32
C GLY A 105 11.00 11.03 -2.30
N VAL A 106 10.31 11.14 -1.17
CA VAL A 106 9.16 12.05 -1.03
C VAL A 106 9.60 13.50 -1.12
N PHE A 107 10.71 13.88 -0.47
CA PHE A 107 11.31 15.21 -0.60
C PHE A 107 11.59 15.58 -2.06
N ASN A 108 12.19 14.67 -2.83
CA ASN A 108 12.51 14.91 -4.24
C ASN A 108 11.23 15.07 -5.10
N VAL A 109 10.18 14.31 -4.82
CA VAL A 109 8.86 14.49 -5.48
C VAL A 109 8.28 15.86 -5.16
N LEU A 110 8.27 16.26 -3.88
CA LEU A 110 7.76 17.56 -3.43
C LEU A 110 8.51 18.72 -4.11
N GLU A 111 9.84 18.69 -4.09
CA GLU A 111 10.67 19.72 -4.68
C GLU A 111 10.49 19.82 -6.21
N SER A 112 10.46 18.66 -6.91
CA SER A 112 10.20 18.65 -8.33
C SER A 112 8.86 19.29 -8.69
N MET A 113 7.81 18.96 -7.93
CA MET A 113 6.46 19.52 -8.14
C MET A 113 6.39 21.00 -7.74
N ARG A 114 7.08 21.41 -6.66
CA ARG A 114 7.15 22.80 -6.21
C ARG A 114 7.83 23.70 -7.25
N PHE A 115 8.99 23.28 -7.77
CA PHE A 115 9.69 23.99 -8.84
C PHE A 115 8.87 24.03 -10.15
N TYR A 116 8.17 22.93 -10.47
CA TYR A 116 7.29 22.92 -11.63
C TYR A 116 6.16 23.94 -11.48
N LYS A 117 5.48 23.98 -10.32
CA LYS A 117 4.45 24.98 -10.00
C LYS A 117 4.98 26.40 -10.13
N LYS A 118 6.18 26.71 -9.56
CA LYS A 118 6.80 28.04 -9.65
C LYS A 118 7.05 28.49 -11.09
N LYS A 119 7.49 27.56 -11.97
CA LYS A 119 7.82 27.89 -13.37
C LYS A 119 6.62 27.98 -14.30
N THR A 120 5.53 27.26 -14.02
CA THR A 120 4.41 27.10 -14.95
C THR A 120 3.08 27.64 -14.43
N ASN A 121 3.03 28.04 -13.18
CA ASN A 121 1.80 28.36 -12.41
C ASN A 121 0.73 27.25 -12.42
N LYS A 122 1.08 26.02 -12.84
CA LYS A 122 0.16 24.88 -12.90
C LYS A 122 0.13 24.15 -11.56
N LYS A 123 -1.08 23.84 -11.10
CA LYS A 123 -1.30 23.11 -9.83
C LYS A 123 -1.50 21.63 -10.12
N ILE A 124 -0.50 20.81 -9.78
CA ILE A 124 -0.59 19.35 -9.80
C ILE A 124 -0.86 18.86 -8.38
N LYS A 125 -1.97 18.16 -8.14
CA LYS A 125 -2.29 17.65 -6.81
C LYS A 125 -1.51 16.37 -6.51
N LEU A 126 -0.83 16.32 -5.36
CA LEU A 126 -0.18 15.12 -4.82
C LEU A 126 -1.16 14.36 -3.94
N ILE A 127 -1.32 13.07 -4.19
CA ILE A 127 -1.98 12.12 -3.30
C ILE A 127 -0.88 11.19 -2.76
N HIS A 128 -0.52 11.39 -1.48
CA HIS A 128 0.51 10.59 -0.83
C HIS A 128 -0.12 9.44 -0.06
N ILE A 129 0.35 8.23 -0.32
CA ILE A 129 -0.15 7.04 0.35
C ILE A 129 0.72 6.74 1.57
N SER A 130 0.12 6.92 2.74
CA SER A 130 0.67 6.62 4.06
C SER A 130 0.01 5.35 4.65
N THR A 131 0.08 5.17 5.94
CA THR A 131 -0.36 3.96 6.66
C THR A 131 -0.98 4.33 8.00
N ASP A 132 -1.84 3.47 8.53
CA ASP A 132 -2.37 3.54 9.88
C ASP A 132 -1.30 3.29 10.96
N GLU A 133 -0.18 2.67 10.61
CA GLU A 133 0.94 2.40 11.52
C GLU A 133 1.61 3.67 12.06
N VAL A 134 1.40 4.83 11.43
CA VAL A 134 1.91 6.12 11.93
C VAL A 134 1.29 6.53 13.27
N TYR A 135 0.11 6.03 13.59
CA TYR A 135 -0.56 6.30 14.87
C TYR A 135 -0.03 5.46 16.04
N GLY A 136 0.75 4.39 15.74
CA GLY A 136 1.32 3.48 16.74
C GLY A 136 0.30 2.54 17.36
N ASP A 137 0.68 1.94 18.49
CA ASP A 137 -0.16 0.98 19.20
C ASP A 137 -1.35 1.65 19.91
N LEU A 138 -2.55 1.20 19.57
CA LEU A 138 -3.80 1.67 20.16
C LEU A 138 -4.39 0.70 21.21
N THR A 139 -3.59 -0.21 21.78
CA THR A 139 -4.06 -1.22 22.74
C THR A 139 -4.70 -0.58 23.96
N GLN A 140 -4.08 0.45 24.52
CA GLN A 140 -4.59 1.17 25.69
C GLN A 140 -5.74 2.12 25.36
N ASN A 141 -6.00 2.37 24.08
CA ASN A 141 -7.04 3.28 23.62
C ASN A 141 -8.25 2.50 23.12
N LYS A 142 -9.39 2.59 23.80
CA LYS A 142 -10.65 2.00 23.29
C LYS A 142 -11.14 2.72 22.01
N LYS A 143 -10.73 3.98 21.79
CA LYS A 143 -11.10 4.78 20.63
C LYS A 143 -10.28 4.40 19.41
N ARG A 144 -10.80 4.69 18.22
CA ARG A 144 -10.08 4.62 16.94
C ARG A 144 -9.36 5.93 16.68
N ALA A 145 -8.16 5.86 16.08
CA ALA A 145 -7.43 7.07 15.70
C ALA A 145 -8.14 7.78 14.53
N ASN A 146 -8.52 9.02 14.73
CA ASN A 146 -8.94 9.92 13.66
C ASN A 146 -7.72 10.68 13.10
N GLU A 147 -7.92 11.54 12.10
CA GLU A 147 -6.84 12.24 11.42
C GLU A 147 -6.13 13.32 12.27
N SER A 148 -6.69 13.68 13.42
CA SER A 148 -6.05 14.58 14.41
C SER A 148 -5.31 13.85 15.52
N PHE A 149 -5.37 12.49 15.54
CA PHE A 149 -4.68 11.68 16.54
C PHE A 149 -3.15 11.85 16.39
N PRO A 150 -2.40 11.99 17.50
CA PRO A 150 -0.95 12.15 17.44
C PRO A 150 -0.26 10.91 16.85
N TYR A 151 0.80 11.13 16.06
CA TYR A 151 1.62 10.06 15.54
C TYR A 151 2.57 9.54 16.62
N LYS A 152 2.64 8.20 16.78
CA LYS A 152 3.52 7.48 17.73
C LYS A 152 4.07 6.22 17.06
N PRO A 153 4.83 6.32 15.97
CA PRO A 153 5.30 5.17 15.20
C PRO A 153 6.25 4.30 16.02
N SER A 154 6.05 2.97 15.97
CA SER A 154 6.80 1.97 16.75
C SER A 154 7.89 1.24 15.95
N SER A 155 7.99 1.46 14.65
CA SER A 155 8.97 0.81 13.78
C SER A 155 9.66 1.82 12.87
N PRO A 156 10.91 1.51 12.36
CA PRO A 156 11.58 2.38 11.40
C PRO A 156 10.74 2.63 10.13
N TYR A 157 9.98 1.63 9.66
CA TYR A 157 9.01 1.82 8.56
C TYR A 157 7.96 2.87 8.92
N ALA A 158 7.24 2.67 10.03
CA ALA A 158 6.19 3.59 10.46
C ALA A 158 6.74 5.00 10.71
N ALA A 159 7.94 5.11 11.31
CA ALA A 159 8.64 6.38 11.52
C ALA A 159 8.97 7.07 10.20
N SER A 160 9.47 6.35 9.19
CA SER A 160 9.76 6.91 7.88
C SER A 160 8.50 7.44 7.16
N LYS A 161 7.37 6.76 7.32
CA LYS A 161 6.07 7.22 6.78
C LYS A 161 5.54 8.44 7.53
N ALA A 162 5.64 8.44 8.87
CA ALA A 162 5.27 9.60 9.69
C ALA A 162 6.12 10.84 9.35
N SER A 163 7.43 10.67 9.14
CA SER A 163 8.35 11.74 8.71
C SER A 163 7.94 12.32 7.35
N ALA A 164 7.59 11.46 6.37
CA ALA A 164 7.09 11.90 5.08
C ALA A 164 5.77 12.70 5.22
N ASP A 165 4.84 12.23 6.05
CA ASP A 165 3.57 12.91 6.30
C ASP A 165 3.80 14.29 6.93
N HIS A 166 4.71 14.41 7.90
CA HIS A 166 5.08 15.70 8.50
C HIS A 166 5.75 16.63 7.49
N LEU A 167 6.64 16.11 6.65
CA LEU A 167 7.26 16.87 5.57
C LEU A 167 6.19 17.42 4.61
N ILE A 168 5.24 16.61 4.18
CA ILE A 168 4.14 17.04 3.31
C ILE A 168 3.28 18.13 3.99
N LYS A 169 2.92 17.94 5.27
CA LYS A 169 2.16 18.92 6.04
C LYS A 169 2.90 20.26 6.11
N SER A 170 4.22 20.25 6.32
CA SER A 170 5.03 21.47 6.33
C SER A 170 5.03 22.17 4.96
N TYR A 171 5.13 21.41 3.85
CA TYR A 171 5.05 21.98 2.50
C TYR A 171 3.68 22.58 2.18
N VAL A 172 2.60 21.96 2.66
CA VAL A 172 1.25 22.54 2.53
C VAL A 172 1.20 23.88 3.22
N ARG A 173 1.67 23.95 4.47
CA ARG A 173 1.62 25.17 5.29
C ARG A 173 2.54 26.27 4.76
N THR A 174 3.79 25.93 4.43
CA THR A 174 4.82 26.92 4.06
C THR A 174 4.69 27.40 2.61
N TYR A 175 4.35 26.49 1.69
CA TYR A 175 4.37 26.78 0.24
C TYR A 175 3.00 26.73 -0.41
N ASN A 176 1.92 26.59 0.38
CA ASN A 176 0.57 26.35 -0.16
C ASN A 176 0.58 25.23 -1.21
N PHE A 177 1.29 24.14 -0.85
CA PHE A 177 1.52 23.01 -1.75
C PHE A 177 0.27 22.12 -1.84
N PRO A 178 -0.21 21.75 -3.05
CA PRO A 178 -1.46 21.01 -3.21
C PRO A 178 -1.28 19.51 -2.95
N ALA A 179 -1.31 19.09 -1.69
CA ALA A 179 -1.19 17.69 -1.29
C ALA A 179 -2.36 17.20 -0.44
N ILE A 180 -2.61 15.90 -0.50
CA ILE A 180 -3.52 15.13 0.37
C ILE A 180 -2.78 13.90 0.85
N ILE A 181 -2.93 13.55 2.14
CA ILE A 181 -2.38 12.35 2.73
C ILE A 181 -3.49 11.31 2.91
N SER A 182 -3.21 10.07 2.57
CA SER A 182 -4.10 8.92 2.73
C SER A 182 -3.49 7.93 3.72
N ASN A 183 -4.02 7.84 4.94
CA ASN A 183 -3.60 6.85 5.94
C ASN A 183 -4.52 5.63 5.80
N CYS A 184 -4.01 4.53 5.22
CA CYS A 184 -4.83 3.36 4.97
C CYS A 184 -4.56 2.22 5.96
N SER A 185 -5.60 1.44 6.28
CA SER A 185 -5.48 0.18 6.99
C SER A 185 -4.83 -0.92 6.13
N ASN A 186 -4.59 -2.11 6.69
CA ASN A 186 -3.94 -3.21 5.98
C ASN A 186 -4.71 -3.57 4.70
N ASN A 187 -4.06 -3.38 3.56
CA ASN A 187 -4.62 -3.75 2.27
C ASN A 187 -4.46 -5.25 1.98
N TYR A 188 -5.43 -5.84 1.29
CA TYR A 188 -5.35 -7.20 0.77
C TYR A 188 -6.02 -7.30 -0.61
N GLY A 189 -5.67 -8.32 -1.38
CA GLY A 189 -6.25 -8.55 -2.71
C GLY A 189 -5.26 -9.14 -3.72
N PRO A 190 -5.63 -9.14 -5.01
CA PRO A 190 -4.78 -9.56 -6.12
C PRO A 190 -3.43 -8.82 -6.17
N ASN A 191 -2.37 -9.51 -6.65
CA ASN A 191 -1.02 -8.96 -6.82
C ASN A 191 -0.25 -8.65 -5.51
N GLN A 192 -0.77 -9.00 -4.33
CA GLN A 192 -0.04 -8.75 -3.08
C GLN A 192 1.16 -9.68 -2.94
N PHE A 193 2.34 -9.12 -2.63
CA PHE A 193 3.59 -9.88 -2.51
C PHE A 193 3.53 -10.90 -1.35
N PRO A 194 3.99 -12.17 -1.52
CA PRO A 194 3.75 -13.27 -0.58
C PRO A 194 4.59 -13.23 0.71
N GLU A 195 5.24 -12.12 1.02
CA GLU A 195 5.78 -11.84 2.36
C GLU A 195 4.69 -11.34 3.33
N LYS A 196 3.59 -10.76 2.80
CA LYS A 196 2.48 -10.26 3.61
C LYS A 196 1.58 -11.41 4.06
N LEU A 197 0.87 -11.21 5.19
CA LEU A 197 0.18 -12.27 5.92
C LEU A 197 -0.78 -13.09 5.04
N ILE A 198 -1.73 -12.46 4.35
CA ILE A 198 -2.75 -13.16 3.57
C ILE A 198 -2.15 -14.00 2.42
N PRO A 199 -1.32 -13.43 1.52
CA PRO A 199 -0.73 -14.24 0.45
C PRO A 199 0.29 -15.26 0.97
N LYS A 200 0.96 -15.00 2.10
CA LYS A 200 1.85 -15.97 2.74
C LYS A 200 1.08 -17.21 3.23
N ILE A 201 -0.06 -17.00 3.89
CA ILE A 201 -0.93 -18.12 4.30
C ILE A 201 -1.36 -18.94 3.08
N ILE A 202 -1.89 -18.30 2.03
CA ILE A 202 -2.35 -18.96 0.81
C ILE A 202 -1.19 -19.71 0.15
N SER A 203 -0.02 -19.08 -0.02
CA SER A 203 1.17 -19.71 -0.60
C SER A 203 1.64 -20.93 0.20
N ASN A 204 1.62 -20.85 1.54
CA ASN A 204 2.03 -21.96 2.39
C ASN A 204 1.06 -23.13 2.30
N ILE A 205 -0.25 -22.87 2.22
CA ILE A 205 -1.24 -23.95 1.99
C ILE A 205 -0.99 -24.63 0.65
N ILE A 206 -0.83 -23.86 -0.43
CA ILE A 206 -0.56 -24.38 -1.78
C ILE A 206 0.72 -25.23 -1.80
N LYS A 207 1.76 -24.80 -1.08
CA LYS A 207 3.07 -25.48 -1.01
C LYS A 207 3.14 -26.57 0.06
N ASN A 208 2.04 -26.92 0.71
CA ASN A 208 1.97 -27.85 1.83
C ASN A 208 3.02 -27.55 2.93
N LYS A 209 3.12 -26.28 3.35
CA LYS A 209 4.06 -25.79 4.36
C LYS A 209 3.33 -25.29 5.60
N PRO A 210 3.99 -25.29 6.79
CA PRO A 210 3.43 -24.67 8.00
C PRO A 210 3.15 -23.18 7.82
N ILE A 211 2.17 -22.69 8.55
CA ILE A 211 1.76 -21.28 8.57
C ILE A 211 2.33 -20.62 9.82
N PRO A 212 3.42 -19.84 9.72
CA PRO A 212 4.00 -19.17 10.87
C PRO A 212 3.15 -17.94 11.27
N ILE A 213 2.84 -17.84 12.55
CA ILE A 213 2.12 -16.75 13.16
C ILE A 213 2.95 -16.21 14.34
N TYR A 214 3.19 -14.91 14.36
CA TYR A 214 3.91 -14.24 15.46
C TYR A 214 3.18 -14.38 16.79
N ALA A 215 3.92 -14.65 17.86
CA ALA A 215 3.42 -14.85 19.21
C ALA A 215 2.18 -15.79 19.22
N LYS A 216 1.07 -15.35 19.81
CA LYS A 216 -0.21 -16.10 19.83
C LYS A 216 -1.18 -15.67 18.71
N GLY A 217 -0.76 -14.76 17.82
CA GLY A 217 -1.58 -14.24 16.71
C GLY A 217 -2.74 -13.34 17.15
N LEU A 218 -2.67 -12.77 18.36
CA LEU A 218 -3.72 -11.93 18.93
C LEU A 218 -3.66 -10.48 18.47
N ASN A 219 -2.59 -10.07 17.77
CA ASN A 219 -2.48 -8.73 17.21
C ASN A 219 -3.70 -8.45 16.30
N CYS A 220 -4.33 -7.30 16.54
CA CYS A 220 -5.53 -6.86 15.82
C CYS A 220 -5.18 -5.94 14.67
N ARG A 221 -5.75 -6.22 13.50
CA ARG A 221 -5.58 -5.41 12.28
C ARG A 221 -6.94 -5.15 11.63
N GLU A 222 -7.01 -4.05 10.93
CA GLU A 222 -8.12 -3.72 10.07
C GLU A 222 -7.75 -4.03 8.62
N TRP A 223 -8.67 -4.63 7.85
CA TRP A 223 -8.41 -5.13 6.52
C TRP A 223 -9.32 -4.49 5.48
N ILE A 224 -8.72 -3.88 4.46
CA ILE A 224 -9.43 -3.26 3.34
C ILE A 224 -9.04 -3.93 2.01
N HIS A 225 -10.03 -4.21 1.16
CA HIS A 225 -9.75 -4.71 -0.18
C HIS A 225 -9.10 -3.63 -1.04
N VAL A 226 -8.10 -4.01 -1.83
CA VAL A 226 -7.31 -3.06 -2.64
C VAL A 226 -8.16 -2.26 -3.62
N ASP A 227 -9.24 -2.83 -4.17
CA ASP A 227 -10.13 -2.10 -5.08
C ASP A 227 -10.90 -0.98 -4.37
N ASP A 228 -11.31 -1.20 -3.11
CA ASP A 228 -11.93 -0.14 -2.31
C ASP A 228 -10.92 0.98 -2.00
N HIS A 229 -9.65 0.63 -1.74
CA HIS A 229 -8.60 1.62 -1.56
C HIS A 229 -8.32 2.40 -2.86
N CYS A 230 -8.18 1.73 -4.01
CA CYS A 230 -8.00 2.40 -5.30
C CYS A 230 -9.14 3.39 -5.61
N ARG A 231 -10.38 3.01 -5.30
CA ARG A 231 -11.55 3.89 -5.43
C ARG A 231 -11.47 5.11 -4.49
N ALA A 232 -10.97 4.92 -3.25
CA ALA A 232 -10.74 6.02 -2.32
C ALA A 232 -9.68 6.99 -2.86
N LEU A 233 -8.56 6.50 -3.37
CA LEU A 233 -7.47 7.32 -3.90
C LEU A 233 -7.95 8.19 -5.09
N GLU A 234 -8.76 7.65 -5.98
CA GLU A 234 -9.33 8.43 -7.09
C GLU A 234 -10.30 9.51 -6.58
N ILE A 235 -11.15 9.19 -5.60
CA ILE A 235 -12.05 10.17 -4.97
C ILE A 235 -11.24 11.27 -4.25
N LEU A 236 -10.15 10.94 -3.56
CA LEU A 236 -9.26 11.94 -2.96
C LEU A 236 -8.65 12.85 -4.03
N ALA A 237 -8.19 12.30 -5.14
CA ALA A 237 -7.63 13.10 -6.23
C ALA A 237 -8.63 14.09 -6.83
N THR A 238 -9.86 13.66 -7.00
CA THR A 238 -10.90 14.46 -7.67
C THR A 238 -11.66 15.39 -6.74
N LYS A 239 -11.99 14.96 -5.53
CA LYS A 239 -12.90 15.65 -4.60
C LYS A 239 -12.27 15.99 -3.24
N GLY A 240 -11.11 15.39 -2.90
CA GLY A 240 -10.47 15.60 -1.60
C GLY A 240 -9.98 17.03 -1.41
N LYS A 241 -10.08 17.52 -0.18
CA LYS A 241 -9.61 18.85 0.21
C LYS A 241 -8.09 18.86 0.35
N VAL A 242 -7.43 19.77 -0.37
CA VAL A 242 -5.97 19.99 -0.27
C VAL A 242 -5.59 20.36 1.16
N GLY A 243 -4.45 19.87 1.62
CA GLY A 243 -3.93 20.07 2.97
C GLY A 243 -4.50 19.12 4.02
N HIS A 244 -5.49 18.29 3.66
CA HIS A 244 -6.11 17.36 4.59
C HIS A 244 -5.48 15.96 4.52
N SER A 245 -5.53 15.25 5.67
CA SER A 245 -5.34 13.81 5.75
C SER A 245 -6.70 13.11 5.77
N TYR A 246 -6.76 11.89 5.25
CA TYR A 246 -7.95 11.03 5.28
C TYR A 246 -7.57 9.60 5.66
N ASN A 247 -8.23 9.09 6.69
CA ASN A 247 -8.15 7.68 7.07
C ASN A 247 -9.03 6.83 6.16
N ILE A 248 -8.45 5.75 5.61
CA ILE A 248 -9.15 4.84 4.68
C ILE A 248 -9.17 3.44 5.26
N GLY A 249 -10.32 3.04 5.80
CA GLY A 249 -10.50 1.76 6.44
C GLY A 249 -11.95 1.30 6.45
N THR A 250 -12.17 0.13 7.07
CA THR A 250 -13.49 -0.52 7.14
C THR A 250 -14.17 -0.33 8.49
N ASN A 251 -13.45 0.23 9.47
CA ASN A 251 -13.84 0.33 10.88
C ASN A 251 -14.11 -1.05 11.55
N LYS A 252 -13.51 -2.13 11.02
CA LYS A 252 -13.66 -3.51 11.54
C LYS A 252 -12.29 -4.15 11.73
N SER A 253 -11.96 -4.49 12.96
CA SER A 253 -10.69 -5.14 13.31
C SER A 253 -10.87 -6.64 13.48
N LEU A 254 -9.84 -7.41 13.16
CA LEU A 254 -9.79 -8.86 13.32
C LEU A 254 -8.39 -9.27 13.79
N THR A 255 -8.29 -10.27 14.66
CA THR A 255 -7.01 -10.82 15.06
C THR A 255 -6.36 -11.60 13.92
N ASN A 256 -5.02 -11.63 13.88
CA ASN A 256 -4.28 -12.37 12.86
C ASN A 256 -4.63 -13.87 12.89
N ILE A 257 -4.85 -14.45 14.08
CA ILE A 257 -5.25 -15.87 14.20
C ILE A 257 -6.65 -16.11 13.65
N ALA A 258 -7.62 -15.21 13.91
CA ALA A 258 -8.98 -15.34 13.39
C ALA A 258 -9.00 -15.22 11.85
N LEU A 259 -8.23 -14.28 11.28
CA LEU A 259 -8.06 -14.16 9.84
C LEU A 259 -7.43 -15.43 9.23
N THR A 260 -6.40 -15.96 9.88
CA THR A 260 -5.72 -17.19 9.43
C THR A 260 -6.70 -18.38 9.38
N LYS A 261 -7.48 -18.58 10.46
CA LYS A 261 -8.50 -19.63 10.51
C LYS A 261 -9.57 -19.44 9.41
N LEU A 262 -10.00 -18.20 9.15
CA LEU A 262 -10.94 -17.87 8.07
C LEU A 262 -10.39 -18.28 6.71
N ILE A 263 -9.13 -17.94 6.41
CA ILE A 263 -8.48 -18.27 5.12
C ILE A 263 -8.37 -19.80 4.98
N ILE A 264 -7.89 -20.51 6.00
CA ILE A 264 -7.79 -21.99 5.99
C ILE A 264 -9.15 -22.60 5.70
N LYS A 265 -10.22 -22.17 6.41
CA LYS A 265 -11.60 -22.65 6.21
C LYS A 265 -12.06 -22.46 4.75
N LYS A 266 -11.76 -21.30 4.14
CA LYS A 266 -12.16 -20.99 2.78
C LYS A 266 -11.35 -21.79 1.74
N VAL A 267 -10.05 -21.96 1.95
CA VAL A 267 -9.22 -22.79 1.06
C VAL A 267 -9.66 -24.25 1.11
N LYS A 268 -9.97 -24.80 2.31
CA LYS A 268 -10.50 -26.17 2.45
C LYS A 268 -11.80 -26.40 1.66
N LYS A 269 -12.63 -25.37 1.50
CA LYS A 269 -13.83 -25.47 0.65
C LYS A 269 -13.52 -25.50 -0.84
N LYS A 270 -12.36 -24.99 -1.26
CA LYS A 270 -11.94 -24.94 -2.67
C LYS A 270 -11.16 -26.16 -3.12
N ILE A 271 -10.37 -26.75 -2.23
CA ILE A 271 -9.59 -27.95 -2.49
C ILE A 271 -9.99 -29.05 -1.50
N LYS A 272 -10.26 -30.27 -2.02
CA LYS A 272 -10.71 -31.42 -1.21
C LYS A 272 -9.69 -31.81 -0.13
N TYR A 273 -8.40 -31.65 -0.41
CA TYR A 273 -7.31 -32.07 0.48
C TYR A 273 -6.37 -30.91 0.80
N VAL A 274 -6.22 -30.59 2.07
CA VAL A 274 -5.16 -29.74 2.59
C VAL A 274 -4.14 -30.64 3.29
N GLY A 275 -2.91 -30.64 2.80
CA GLY A 275 -1.88 -31.59 3.25
C GLY A 275 -1.65 -31.53 4.77
N LYS A 276 -1.21 -32.65 5.34
CA LYS A 276 -0.96 -32.82 6.78
C LYS A 276 0.06 -31.83 7.37
N ARG A 277 0.97 -31.30 6.53
CA ARG A 277 1.98 -30.31 6.95
C ARG A 277 1.42 -28.89 7.12
N VAL A 278 0.20 -28.62 6.62
CA VAL A 278 -0.45 -27.32 6.76
C VAL A 278 -1.03 -27.19 8.17
N LYS A 279 -0.19 -26.78 9.08
CA LYS A 279 -0.56 -26.47 10.47
C LYS A 279 -0.10 -25.07 10.84
N ILE A 280 -0.79 -24.44 11.77
CA ILE A 280 -0.36 -23.17 12.36
C ILE A 280 0.79 -23.47 13.30
N ILE A 281 1.89 -22.75 13.16
CA ILE A 281 3.02 -22.76 14.09
C ILE A 281 3.20 -21.36 14.64
N TYR A 282 3.38 -21.26 15.94
CA TYR A 282 3.67 -19.99 16.59
C TYR A 282 5.18 -19.76 16.60
N VAL A 283 5.58 -18.55 16.21
CA VAL A 283 6.98 -18.15 16.15
C VAL A 283 7.23 -16.95 17.06
N LYS A 284 8.50 -16.71 17.45
CA LYS A 284 8.90 -15.56 18.27
C LYS A 284 8.36 -14.27 17.67
N ASP A 285 7.86 -13.39 18.51
CA ASP A 285 7.37 -12.09 18.07
C ASP A 285 8.50 -11.18 17.61
N ARG A 286 8.17 -10.20 16.76
CA ARG A 286 9.14 -9.22 16.29
C ARG A 286 9.26 -8.07 17.29
N PRO A 287 10.42 -7.41 17.39
CA PRO A 287 10.57 -6.18 18.18
C PRO A 287 9.60 -5.09 17.70
N GLY A 288 9.08 -4.28 18.63
CA GLY A 288 8.18 -3.17 18.33
C GLY A 288 6.88 -3.59 17.62
N HIS A 289 6.37 -4.80 17.88
CA HIS A 289 5.16 -5.28 17.24
C HIS A 289 3.91 -4.72 17.92
N ASP A 290 3.35 -3.67 17.38
CA ASP A 290 2.10 -3.09 17.86
C ASP A 290 0.98 -4.14 17.92
N PHE A 291 0.27 -4.13 19.02
CA PHE A 291 -0.79 -5.09 19.25
C PHE A 291 -2.07 -4.73 18.48
N ARG A 292 -2.43 -3.43 18.42
CA ARG A 292 -3.69 -3.02 17.81
C ARG A 292 -3.54 -1.78 16.93
N TYR A 293 -3.95 -1.91 15.65
CA TYR A 293 -4.25 -0.78 14.77
C TYR A 293 -5.74 -0.64 14.55
N ALA A 294 -6.26 0.58 14.65
CA ALA A 294 -7.67 0.87 14.43
C ALA A 294 -7.86 2.34 14.07
N ILE A 295 -8.24 2.63 12.84
CA ILE A 295 -8.48 4.00 12.37
C ILE A 295 -9.97 4.32 12.24
N ASP A 296 -10.34 5.57 12.43
CA ASP A 296 -11.70 6.09 12.19
C ASP A 296 -11.76 6.70 10.79
N SER A 297 -12.56 6.11 9.92
CA SER A 297 -12.76 6.59 8.54
C SER A 297 -14.04 7.40 8.35
N LYS A 298 -14.64 7.94 9.43
CA LYS A 298 -15.86 8.76 9.35
C LYS A 298 -15.67 10.03 8.53
N LYS A 299 -14.47 10.64 8.54
CA LYS A 299 -14.18 11.87 7.79
C LYS A 299 -14.38 11.66 6.29
N ILE A 300 -13.73 10.66 5.69
CA ILE A 300 -13.89 10.39 4.25
C ILE A 300 -15.33 10.01 3.90
N GLN A 301 -16.02 9.30 4.81
CA GLN A 301 -17.44 8.95 4.62
C GLN A 301 -18.33 10.19 4.60
N ARG A 302 -18.15 11.09 5.56
CA ARG A 302 -18.95 12.31 5.69
C ARG A 302 -18.68 13.30 4.55
N GLU A 303 -17.39 13.58 4.29
CA GLU A 303 -16.99 14.64 3.36
C GLU A 303 -17.05 14.21 1.90
N LEU A 304 -16.68 12.96 1.61
CA LEU A 304 -16.52 12.47 0.23
C LEU A 304 -17.52 11.36 -0.15
N LYS A 305 -18.42 10.99 0.77
CA LYS A 305 -19.43 9.94 0.58
C LYS A 305 -18.82 8.58 0.17
N TRP A 306 -17.53 8.36 0.53
CA TRP A 306 -16.87 7.09 0.29
C TRP A 306 -17.08 6.14 1.47
N ARG A 307 -17.26 4.85 1.18
CA ARG A 307 -17.24 3.74 2.14
C ARG A 307 -16.73 2.49 1.46
N SER A 308 -16.14 1.56 2.22
CA SER A 308 -15.78 0.25 1.69
C SER A 308 -17.04 -0.52 1.26
N LEU A 309 -17.00 -1.13 0.08
CA LEU A 309 -18.10 -1.91 -0.50
C LEU A 309 -17.85 -3.41 -0.39
N ILE A 310 -16.57 -3.82 -0.38
CA ILE A 310 -16.19 -5.23 -0.40
C ILE A 310 -16.10 -5.76 1.03
N LYS A 311 -17.09 -6.57 1.42
CA LYS A 311 -17.08 -7.26 2.72
C LYS A 311 -15.90 -8.23 2.78
N LEU A 312 -15.21 -8.32 3.94
CA LEU A 312 -14.01 -9.14 4.14
C LEU A 312 -14.21 -10.59 3.66
N ASN A 313 -15.32 -11.22 4.01
CA ASN A 313 -15.63 -12.59 3.60
C ASN A 313 -15.63 -12.78 2.07
N LYS A 314 -16.22 -11.84 1.33
CA LYS A 314 -16.25 -11.84 -0.14
C LYS A 314 -14.84 -11.61 -0.69
N GLY A 315 -14.18 -10.54 -0.25
CA GLY A 315 -12.86 -10.16 -0.75
C GLY A 315 -11.79 -11.23 -0.50
N ILE A 316 -11.81 -11.92 0.67
CA ILE A 316 -10.90 -13.06 0.92
C ILE A 316 -11.17 -14.20 -0.06
N THR A 317 -12.44 -14.51 -0.36
CA THR A 317 -12.76 -15.54 -1.37
C THR A 317 -12.24 -15.17 -2.75
N GLU A 318 -12.46 -13.93 -3.18
CA GLU A 318 -11.97 -13.40 -4.46
C GLU A 318 -10.44 -13.42 -4.51
N THR A 319 -9.77 -13.02 -3.43
CA THR A 319 -8.31 -13.05 -3.30
C THR A 319 -7.77 -14.48 -3.41
N ILE A 320 -8.36 -15.45 -2.70
CA ILE A 320 -8.00 -16.87 -2.80
C ILE A 320 -8.17 -17.35 -4.25
N ASN A 321 -9.32 -17.09 -4.88
CA ASN A 321 -9.58 -17.47 -6.26
C ASN A 321 -8.54 -16.90 -7.21
N TRP A 322 -8.16 -15.63 -7.01
CA TRP A 322 -7.14 -15.01 -7.84
C TRP A 322 -5.80 -15.74 -7.74
N TYR A 323 -5.32 -16.06 -6.54
CA TYR A 323 -4.04 -16.80 -6.38
C TYR A 323 -4.09 -18.19 -6.99
N PHE A 324 -5.20 -18.91 -6.87
CA PHE A 324 -5.35 -20.24 -7.48
C PHE A 324 -5.40 -20.17 -9.02
N ASN A 325 -6.00 -19.14 -9.57
CA ASN A 325 -6.06 -18.95 -11.03
C ASN A 325 -4.78 -18.32 -11.60
N ASN A 326 -3.88 -17.83 -10.76
CA ASN A 326 -2.63 -17.17 -11.15
C ASN A 326 -1.41 -17.82 -10.45
N MET A 327 -1.31 -19.13 -10.52
CA MET A 327 -0.19 -19.87 -9.87
C MET A 327 1.18 -19.43 -10.38
N GLU A 328 1.27 -18.99 -11.63
CA GLU A 328 2.48 -18.42 -12.23
C GLU A 328 2.96 -17.14 -11.52
N TYR A 329 2.06 -16.42 -10.83
CA TYR A 329 2.45 -15.29 -10.01
C TYR A 329 3.51 -15.68 -8.97
N PHE A 330 3.37 -16.84 -8.34
CA PHE A 330 4.37 -17.32 -7.39
C PHE A 330 5.69 -17.74 -8.07
N LYS A 331 5.62 -18.24 -9.31
CA LYS A 331 6.80 -18.58 -10.12
C LYS A 331 7.56 -17.33 -10.58
N SER A 332 6.85 -16.22 -10.85
CA SER A 332 7.45 -14.94 -11.26
C SER A 332 8.26 -14.25 -10.17
N ILE A 333 8.12 -14.71 -8.92
CA ILE A 333 8.87 -14.19 -7.78
C ILE A 333 10.13 -15.00 -7.60
N SER A 334 11.30 -14.44 -7.98
CA SER A 334 12.57 -15.16 -7.88
C SER A 334 12.90 -15.50 -6.42
N SER A 335 13.48 -16.69 -6.20
CA SER A 335 13.93 -17.13 -4.88
C SER A 335 14.92 -16.15 -4.23
N LYS A 336 15.81 -15.51 -5.00
CA LYS A 336 16.74 -14.47 -4.53
C LYS A 336 16.04 -13.23 -4.00
N LYS A 337 14.92 -12.80 -4.60
CA LYS A 337 14.11 -11.66 -4.11
C LYS A 337 13.43 -11.99 -2.77
N TYR A 338 13.09 -13.25 -2.56
CA TYR A 338 12.35 -13.70 -1.37
C TYR A 338 13.24 -14.05 -0.18
N LEU A 339 14.48 -14.58 -0.43
CA LEU A 339 15.38 -15.12 0.58
C LEU A 339 15.99 -14.08 1.56
N GLY A 340 15.74 -12.80 1.37
CA GLY A 340 16.33 -11.76 2.21
C GLY A 340 15.95 -11.82 3.70
N LYS A 341 15.13 -12.77 4.21
CA LYS A 341 14.60 -12.64 5.57
C LYS A 341 14.12 -13.87 6.33
N LEU A 342 14.40 -15.05 5.88
CA LEU A 342 14.16 -16.24 6.72
C LEU A 342 15.39 -16.66 7.52
N LYS A 343 16.42 -15.82 7.64
CA LYS A 343 17.63 -16.09 8.40
C LYS A 343 17.60 -15.67 9.87
N ARG A 344 16.48 -15.24 10.42
CA ARG A 344 16.34 -15.28 11.86
C ARG A 344 16.11 -16.74 12.24
N LYS A 345 17.19 -17.48 12.46
CA LYS A 345 17.13 -18.76 13.15
C LYS A 345 16.39 -18.54 14.47
N ILE A 346 15.39 -19.40 14.67
CA ILE A 346 14.66 -19.58 15.92
C ILE A 346 15.64 -19.82 17.07
#